data_c439ff999c5229b62c5ac58939859f03
#
_entry.id   c439ff999c5229b62c5ac58939859f03
#
_cell.length_a   1.000
_cell.length_b   1.000
_cell.length_c   1.000
_cell.angle_alpha   90.00
_cell.angle_beta   90.00
_cell.angle_gamma   90.00
#
_symmetry.space_group_name_H-M   'P 1'
#
loop_
_entity.id
_entity.type
_entity.pdbx_description
1 polymer ?
#
loop_
_entity_poly.entity_id
_entity_poly.type
_entity_poly.pdbx_seq_one_letter_code
_entity_poly.pdbx_strand_id
1 'polypeptide(L)' 'MIKQEDIKELSTGELKSRLAEERTLLIKLKMSHAVSPVENPIKIRTVRKGIARMETELTKRKDK' A
#
# COMPACT_ATOMS: atom_id res chain seq x y z
N MET A 1 -0.70 6.61 -7.73
CA MET A 1 -0.54 6.57 -6.29
C MET A 1 -1.85 6.93 -5.59
N ILE A 2 -2.23 6.15 -4.59
CA ILE A 2 -3.50 6.37 -3.89
C ILE A 2 -3.38 7.53 -2.90
N LYS A 3 -4.30 8.48 -2.99
CA LYS A 3 -4.40 9.58 -2.04
C LYS A 3 -5.32 9.18 -0.89
N GLN A 4 -5.19 9.88 0.23
CA GLN A 4 -6.03 9.63 1.41
C GLN A 4 -7.51 9.74 1.09
N GLU A 5 -7.88 10.70 0.26
CA GLU A 5 -9.27 10.91 -0.16
C GLU A 5 -9.80 9.73 -0.95
N ASP A 6 -9.00 9.19 -1.85
CA ASP A 6 -9.39 8.04 -2.66
C ASP A 6 -9.61 6.81 -1.79
N ILE A 7 -8.78 6.65 -0.76
CA ILE A 7 -8.92 5.55 0.19
C ILE A 7 -10.24 5.63 0.94
N LYS A 8 -10.65 6.80 1.35
CA LYS A 8 -11.90 7.00 2.08
C LYS A 8 -13.14 6.68 1.24
N GLU A 9 -13.07 6.87 -0.07
CA GLU A 9 -14.17 6.60 -0.99
C GLU A 9 -14.35 5.12 -1.31
N LEU A 10 -13.32 4.32 -1.08
CA LEU A 10 -13.40 2.89 -1.38
C LEU A 10 -14.28 2.14 -0.37
N SER A 11 -15.02 1.15 -0.87
CA SER A 11 -15.73 0.24 0.03
C SER A 11 -14.72 -0.61 0.79
N THR A 12 -15.15 -1.22 1.90
CA THR A 12 -14.27 -2.05 2.69
C THR A 12 -13.70 -3.23 1.88
N GLY A 13 -14.54 -3.86 1.04
CA GLY A 13 -14.10 -4.95 0.18
C GLY A 13 -13.06 -4.49 -0.84
N GLU A 14 -13.31 -3.36 -1.48
CA GLU A 14 -12.37 -2.79 -2.44
C GLU A 14 -11.06 -2.40 -1.77
N LEU A 15 -11.14 -1.84 -0.57
CA LEU A 15 -9.96 -1.45 0.19
C LEU A 15 -9.09 -2.66 0.52
N LYS A 16 -9.70 -3.77 0.95
CA LYS A 16 -8.97 -5.00 1.23
C LYS A 16 -8.29 -5.56 -0.03
N SER A 17 -9.00 -5.53 -1.17
CA SER A 17 -8.43 -5.96 -2.45
C SER A 17 -7.23 -5.12 -2.86
N ARG A 18 -7.37 -3.80 -2.74
CA ARG A 18 -6.28 -2.87 -3.04
C ARG A 18 -5.08 -3.11 -2.14
N LEU A 19 -5.35 -3.32 -0.85
CA LEU A 19 -4.28 -3.58 0.12
C LEU A 19 -3.51 -4.84 -0.23
N ALA A 20 -4.21 -5.91 -0.61
CA ALA A 20 -3.57 -7.15 -1.03
C ALA A 20 -2.70 -6.95 -2.26
N GLU A 21 -3.21 -6.23 -3.26
CA GLU A 21 -2.47 -5.92 -4.48
C GLU A 21 -1.20 -5.12 -4.18
N GLU A 22 -1.32 -4.11 -3.31
CA GLU A 22 -0.19 -3.26 -2.95
C GLU A 22 0.86 -4.02 -2.15
N ARG A 23 0.44 -4.94 -1.29
CA ARG A 23 1.38 -5.81 -0.56
C ARG A 23 2.15 -6.71 -1.51
N THR A 24 1.47 -7.27 -2.51
CA THR A 24 2.13 -8.09 -3.53
C THR A 24 3.13 -7.27 -4.32
N LEU A 25 2.75 -6.06 -4.69
CA LEU A 25 3.64 -5.14 -5.39
C LEU A 25 4.88 -4.82 -4.55
N LEU A 26 4.68 -4.57 -3.26
CA LEU A 26 5.80 -4.29 -2.35
C LEU A 26 6.78 -5.45 -2.28
N ILE A 27 6.27 -6.67 -2.20
CA ILE A 27 7.09 -7.88 -2.17
C ILE A 27 7.93 -7.97 -3.44
N LYS A 28 7.31 -7.76 -4.60
CA LYS A 28 8.00 -7.79 -5.89
C LYS A 28 9.08 -6.71 -5.97
N LEU A 29 8.78 -5.51 -5.50
CA LEU A 29 9.74 -4.41 -5.50
C LEU A 29 10.93 -4.69 -4.58
N LYS A 30 10.68 -5.27 -3.42
CA LYS A 30 11.74 -5.65 -2.49
C LYS A 30 12.66 -6.71 -3.08
N MET A 31 12.08 -7.72 -3.74
CA MET A 31 12.85 -8.78 -4.39
C MET A 31 13.71 -8.21 -5.51
N SER A 32 13.13 -7.35 -6.32
CA SER A 32 13.84 -6.69 -7.42
C SER A 32 14.98 -5.83 -6.88
N HIS A 33 14.77 -5.11 -5.78
CA HIS A 33 15.79 -4.29 -5.15
C HIS A 33 16.93 -5.12 -4.59
N ALA A 34 16.62 -6.30 -4.05
CA ALA A 34 17.63 -7.20 -3.50
C ALA A 34 18.55 -7.75 -4.60
N VAL A 35 17.98 -8.02 -5.79
CA VAL A 35 18.75 -8.53 -6.93
C VAL A 35 19.54 -7.42 -7.61
N SER A 36 18.93 -6.24 -7.75
CA SER A 36 19.54 -5.09 -8.42
C SER A 36 19.29 -3.83 -7.59
N PRO A 37 20.10 -3.60 -6.54
CA PRO A 37 19.89 -2.45 -5.65
C PRO A 37 19.90 -1.12 -6.38
N VAL A 38 18.92 -0.27 -6.03
CA VAL A 38 18.82 1.10 -6.57
C VAL A 38 19.23 2.07 -5.47
N GLU A 39 19.91 3.13 -5.85
CA GLU A 39 20.38 4.12 -4.88
C GLU A 39 19.24 4.81 -4.15
N ASN A 40 18.10 4.96 -4.81
CA ASN A 40 16.97 5.68 -4.24
C ASN A 40 15.66 4.92 -4.46
N PRO A 41 15.28 4.03 -3.53
CA PRO A 41 14.08 3.19 -3.68
C PRO A 41 12.80 3.97 -3.36
N ILE A 42 12.53 5.02 -4.14
CA ILE A 42 11.35 5.87 -3.95
C ILE A 42 10.05 5.06 -4.07
N LYS A 43 9.97 4.17 -5.06
CA LYS A 43 8.77 3.36 -5.26
C LYS A 43 8.44 2.49 -4.05
N ILE A 44 9.46 1.90 -3.45
CA ILE A 44 9.28 1.08 -2.25
C ILE A 44 8.70 1.91 -1.12
N ARG A 45 9.25 3.09 -0.89
CA ARG A 45 8.77 4.01 0.15
C ARG A 45 7.35 4.46 -0.11
N THR A 46 7.04 4.79 -1.36
CA THR A 46 5.72 5.23 -1.78
C THR A 46 4.67 4.14 -1.55
N VAL A 47 4.97 2.91 -1.96
CA VAL A 47 4.05 1.79 -1.79
C VAL A 47 3.85 1.48 -0.30
N ARG A 48 4.90 1.53 0.50
CA ARG A 48 4.79 1.30 1.94
C ARG A 48 3.88 2.34 2.62
N LYS A 49 4.00 3.59 2.24
CA LYS A 49 3.14 4.65 2.76
C LYS A 49 1.69 4.43 2.38
N GLY A 50 1.43 4.01 1.13
CA GLY A 50 0.09 3.70 0.67
C GLY A 50 -0.52 2.55 1.46
N ILE A 51 0.25 1.51 1.70
CA ILE A 51 -0.20 0.35 2.50
C ILE A 51 -0.55 0.80 3.92
N ALA A 52 0.31 1.59 4.55
CA ALA A 52 0.08 2.08 5.91
C ALA A 52 -1.22 2.90 6.00
N ARG A 53 -1.47 3.75 5.02
CA ARG A 53 -2.71 4.54 4.97
C ARG A 53 -3.95 3.67 4.83
N MET A 54 -3.88 2.64 3.98
CA MET A 54 -4.99 1.73 3.79
C MET A 54 -5.25 0.90 5.05
N GLU A 55 -4.21 0.43 5.71
CA GLU A 55 -4.36 -0.30 6.97
C GLU A 55 -4.96 0.58 8.06
N THR A 56 -4.55 1.84 8.14
CA THR A 56 -5.10 2.79 9.09
C THR A 56 -6.60 2.99 8.85
N GLU A 57 -7.00 3.15 7.60
CA GLU A 57 -8.42 3.31 7.26
C GLU A 57 -9.23 2.06 7.62
N LEU A 58 -8.70 0.88 7.36
CA LEU A 58 -9.37 -0.37 7.74
C LEU A 58 -9.54 -0.46 9.25
N THR A 59 -8.52 -0.09 10.01
CA THR A 59 -8.57 -0.09 11.47
C THR A 59 -9.65 0.86 11.98
N LYS A 60 -9.73 2.06 11.41
CA LYS A 60 -10.78 3.02 11.77
C LYS A 60 -12.17 2.47 11.50
N ARG A 61 -12.35 1.77 10.38
CA ARG A 61 -13.64 1.18 10.02
C ARG A 61 -14.05 0.06 10.98
N LYS A 62 -13.07 -0.70 11.47
CA LYS A 62 -13.33 -1.76 12.42
C LYS A 62 -13.77 -1.23 13.79
N ASP A 63 -13.24 -0.10 14.18
CA ASP A 63 -13.50 0.51 15.48
C ASP A 63 -14.88 1.19 15.58
N LYS A 64 -15.63 1.19 14.48
CA LYS A 64 -17.02 1.66 14.49
C LYS A 64 -17.97 0.47 14.74
#